data_3c37f0e96196f807964e25b5b187763a
#
_entry.id   3c37f0e96196f807964e25b5b187763a
#
_cell.length_a   1.000
_cell.length_b   1.000
_cell.length_c   1.000
_cell.angle_alpha   90.00
_cell.angle_beta   90.00
_cell.angle_gamma   90.00
#
_symmetry.space_group_name_H-M   'P 1'
#
loop_
_entity.id
_entity.type
_entity.pdbx_description
1 polymer ?
#
loop_
_entity_poly.entity_id
_entity_poly.type
_entity_poly.pdbx_seq_one_letter_code
_entity_poly.pdbx_strand_id
1 'polypeptide(L)'
;MHELSVVANLFEILEEKVREKDGKKIFFVKLKVGALAGVVPELLTTAFDIYKKDTIASEADLEIEEVPLKVRCRDCHKVMIKDDFVFICENCGSTNLETLEGTEMILEKMDIEI
;
A
#
# COMPACT_ATOMS: atom_id res chain seq x y z
N MET A 1 12.48 3.56 -3.71
CA MET A 1 12.30 2.11 -3.49
C MET A 1 11.99 1.44 -4.81
N HIS A 2 12.57 0.30 -5.08
CA HIS A 2 12.30 -0.44 -6.32
C HIS A 2 11.03 -1.27 -6.16
N GLU A 3 10.09 -1.11 -7.07
CA GLU A 3 8.81 -1.82 -7.05
C GLU A 3 8.99 -3.33 -7.08
N LEU A 4 10.00 -3.83 -7.75
CA LEU A 4 10.27 -5.26 -7.80
C LEU A 4 10.66 -5.81 -6.42
N SER A 5 11.42 -5.06 -5.63
CA SER A 5 11.76 -5.44 -4.25
C SER A 5 10.53 -5.42 -3.35
N VAL A 6 9.64 -4.44 -3.54
CA VAL A 6 8.37 -4.35 -2.81
C VAL A 6 7.52 -5.57 -3.11
N VAL A 7 7.42 -5.97 -4.38
CA VAL A 7 6.65 -7.15 -4.80
C VAL A 7 7.26 -8.42 -4.23
N ALA A 8 8.59 -8.55 -4.22
CA ALA A 8 9.25 -9.72 -3.64
C ALA A 8 8.91 -9.87 -2.16
N ASN A 9 8.94 -8.76 -1.40
CA ASN A 9 8.56 -8.77 0.00
C ASN A 9 7.06 -9.08 0.18
N LEU A 10 6.22 -8.53 -0.69
CA LEU A 10 4.79 -8.83 -0.69
C LEU A 10 4.54 -10.33 -0.86
N PHE A 11 5.23 -10.97 -1.81
CA PHE A 11 5.06 -12.39 -2.07
C PHE A 11 5.50 -13.26 -0.88
N GLU A 12 6.51 -12.85 -0.13
CA GLU A 12 6.87 -13.55 1.10
C GLU A 12 5.71 -13.55 2.09
N ILE A 13 5.04 -12.39 2.23
CA ILE A 13 3.87 -12.26 3.13
C ILE A 13 2.70 -13.10 2.60
N LEU A 14 2.42 -13.03 1.30
CA LEU A 14 1.32 -13.78 0.69
C LEU A 14 1.51 -15.28 0.86
N GLU A 15 2.72 -15.79 0.59
CA GLU A 15 3.03 -17.20 0.72
C GLU A 15 2.91 -17.69 2.16
N GLU A 16 3.34 -16.87 3.12
CA GLU A 16 3.21 -17.18 4.53
C GLU A 16 1.74 -17.30 4.95
N LYS A 17 0.91 -16.34 4.50
CA LYS A 17 -0.53 -16.36 4.80
C LYS A 17 -1.23 -17.55 4.19
N VAL A 18 -0.85 -17.94 2.97
CA VAL A 18 -1.41 -19.12 2.31
C VAL A 18 -1.03 -20.39 3.08
N ARG A 19 0.22 -20.49 3.55
CA ARG A 19 0.64 -21.65 4.36
C ARG A 19 -0.14 -21.73 5.67
N GLU A 20 -0.39 -20.60 6.33
CA GLU A 20 -1.17 -20.57 7.58
C GLU A 20 -2.59 -21.08 7.39
N LYS A 21 -3.14 -20.96 6.19
CA LYS A 21 -4.50 -21.36 5.85
C LYS A 21 -4.57 -22.71 5.10
N ASP A 22 -3.44 -23.36 4.90
CA ASP A 22 -3.33 -24.55 4.03
C ASP A 22 -3.90 -24.29 2.64
N GLY A 23 -3.70 -23.07 2.13
CA GLY A 23 -4.21 -22.65 0.85
C GLY A 23 -3.40 -23.18 -0.31
N LYS A 24 -4.01 -23.22 -1.51
CA LYS A 24 -3.40 -23.72 -2.74
C LYS A 24 -3.06 -22.64 -3.74
N LYS A 25 -3.96 -21.66 -3.91
CA LYS A 25 -3.82 -20.59 -4.89
C LYS A 25 -4.34 -19.29 -4.33
N ILE A 26 -3.83 -18.18 -4.89
CA ILE A 26 -4.31 -16.84 -4.63
C ILE A 26 -5.03 -16.35 -5.89
N PHE A 27 -6.25 -15.85 -5.73
CA PHE A 27 -7.05 -15.31 -6.83
C PHE A 27 -7.16 -13.81 -6.83
N PHE A 28 -7.01 -13.17 -5.68
CA PHE A 28 -7.19 -11.74 -5.56
C PHE A 28 -6.35 -11.19 -4.40
N VAL A 29 -5.75 -10.02 -4.65
CA VAL A 29 -4.97 -9.30 -3.64
C VAL A 29 -5.38 -7.84 -3.71
N LYS A 30 -5.76 -7.26 -2.57
CA LYS A 30 -6.03 -5.82 -2.48
C LYS A 30 -5.03 -5.16 -1.56
N LEU A 31 -4.37 -4.12 -2.08
CA LEU A 31 -3.41 -3.31 -1.34
C LEU A 31 -3.94 -1.90 -1.17
N LYS A 32 -3.66 -1.30 -0.01
CA LYS A 32 -3.78 0.14 0.19
C LYS A 32 -2.38 0.73 0.11
N VAL A 33 -2.17 1.68 -0.78
CA VAL A 33 -0.86 2.30 -1.00
C VAL A 33 -0.95 3.77 -0.67
N GLY A 34 -0.24 4.18 0.37
CA GLY A 34 -0.23 5.57 0.81
C GLY A 34 0.52 6.47 -0.17
N ALA A 35 0.10 7.73 -0.25
CA ALA A 35 0.72 8.72 -1.13
C ALA A 35 2.22 8.90 -0.87
N LEU A 36 2.67 8.69 0.37
CA LEU A 36 4.08 8.78 0.77
C LEU A 36 4.77 7.42 0.95
N ALA A 37 4.16 6.33 0.46
CA ALA A 37 4.76 5.00 0.59
C ALA A 37 5.99 4.81 -0.32
N GLY A 38 6.23 5.73 -1.24
CA GLY A 38 7.37 5.66 -2.15
C GLY A 38 7.20 4.63 -3.27
N VAL A 39 5.96 4.26 -3.57
CA VAL A 39 5.64 3.26 -4.58
C VAL A 39 4.71 3.86 -5.62
N VAL A 40 5.03 3.65 -6.89
CA VAL A 40 4.17 4.09 -8.01
C VAL A 40 3.20 2.96 -8.33
N PRO A 41 1.88 3.16 -8.18
CA PRO A 41 0.90 2.08 -8.37
C PRO A 41 0.98 1.35 -9.70
N GLU A 42 1.18 2.06 -10.81
CA GLU A 42 1.28 1.46 -12.14
C GLU A 42 2.49 0.55 -12.26
N LEU A 43 3.63 0.98 -11.68
CA LEU A 43 4.86 0.18 -11.67
C LEU A 43 4.72 -1.03 -10.75
N LEU A 44 4.00 -0.87 -9.64
CA LEU A 44 3.72 -1.97 -8.72
C LEU A 44 2.88 -3.05 -9.40
N THR A 45 1.84 -2.65 -10.12
CA THR A 45 0.99 -3.58 -10.88
C THR A 45 1.81 -4.32 -11.93
N THR A 46 2.65 -3.62 -12.67
CA THR A 46 3.52 -4.24 -13.69
C THR A 46 4.48 -5.24 -13.06
N ALA A 47 5.12 -4.86 -11.95
CA ALA A 47 6.04 -5.75 -11.24
C ALA A 47 5.31 -6.99 -10.70
N PHE A 48 4.10 -6.80 -10.17
CA PHE A 48 3.27 -7.90 -9.69
C PHE A 48 2.95 -8.89 -10.82
N ASP A 49 2.53 -8.39 -11.97
CA ASP A 49 2.18 -9.22 -13.13
C ASP A 49 3.37 -10.01 -13.66
N ILE A 50 4.57 -9.44 -13.57
CA ILE A 50 5.80 -10.12 -13.97
C ILE A 50 6.17 -11.19 -12.93
N TYR A 51 6.15 -10.81 -11.66
CA TYR A 51 6.62 -11.69 -10.56
C TYR A 51 5.70 -12.88 -10.32
N LYS A 52 4.39 -12.71 -10.54
CA LYS A 52 3.41 -13.76 -10.22
C LYS A 52 3.47 -14.99 -11.11
N LYS A 53 4.09 -14.90 -12.28
CA LYS A 53 4.21 -16.02 -13.23
C LYS A 53 4.88 -17.22 -12.58
N ASP A 54 4.27 -18.39 -12.76
CA ASP A 54 4.75 -19.65 -12.18
C ASP A 54 4.74 -19.69 -10.65
N THR A 55 3.93 -18.84 -10.03
CA THR A 55 3.71 -18.84 -8.58
C THR A 55 2.27 -19.24 -8.24
N ILE A 56 2.00 -19.37 -6.94
CA ILE A 56 0.64 -19.61 -6.44
C ILE A 56 -0.32 -18.47 -6.76
N ALA A 57 0.19 -17.31 -7.15
CA ALA A 57 -0.60 -16.13 -7.51
C ALA A 57 -0.66 -15.90 -9.02
N SER A 58 -0.33 -16.90 -9.86
CA SER A 58 -0.28 -16.72 -11.30
C SER A 58 -1.61 -16.25 -11.90
N GLU A 59 -2.74 -16.60 -11.28
CA GLU A 59 -4.08 -16.20 -11.72
C GLU A 59 -4.66 -15.06 -10.89
N ALA A 60 -3.86 -14.45 -10.00
CA ALA A 60 -4.35 -13.42 -9.10
C ALA A 60 -4.47 -12.05 -9.77
N ASP A 61 -5.55 -11.36 -9.45
CA ASP A 61 -5.74 -9.96 -9.81
C ASP A 61 -5.29 -9.09 -8.65
N LEU A 62 -4.63 -7.98 -8.96
CA LEU A 62 -4.20 -7.01 -7.97
C LEU A 62 -5.05 -5.75 -8.08
N GLU A 63 -5.65 -5.35 -6.97
CA GLU A 63 -6.34 -4.07 -6.86
C GLU A 63 -5.57 -3.17 -5.91
N ILE A 64 -5.34 -1.94 -6.32
CA ILE A 64 -4.64 -0.95 -5.51
C ILE A 64 -5.59 0.20 -5.20
N GLU A 65 -5.74 0.46 -3.90
CA GLU A 65 -6.45 1.65 -3.44
C GLU A 65 -5.42 2.66 -2.97
N GLU A 66 -5.41 3.85 -3.58
CA GLU A 66 -4.50 4.90 -3.18
C GLU A 66 -5.06 5.63 -1.96
N VAL A 67 -4.25 5.75 -0.91
CA VAL A 67 -4.64 6.40 0.34
C VAL A 67 -3.96 7.77 0.40
N PRO A 68 -4.73 8.87 0.43
CA PRO A 68 -4.14 10.21 0.49
C PRO A 68 -3.42 10.45 1.81
N LEU A 69 -2.48 11.40 1.79
CA LEU A 69 -1.78 11.82 2.98
C LEU A 69 -2.71 12.64 3.86
N LYS A 70 -2.92 12.17 5.08
CA LYS A 70 -3.75 12.84 6.07
C LYS A 70 -2.90 13.24 7.26
N VAL A 71 -2.98 14.50 7.66
CA VAL A 71 -2.17 15.06 8.74
C VAL A 71 -3.04 15.79 9.75
N ARG A 72 -2.51 15.93 10.96
CA ARG A 72 -3.09 16.79 12.01
C ARG A 72 -2.06 17.82 12.42
N CYS A 73 -2.45 19.07 12.51
CA CYS A 73 -1.60 20.11 13.05
C CYS A 73 -1.52 19.95 14.58
N ARG A 74 -0.29 19.84 15.13
CA ARG A 74 -0.10 19.71 16.58
C ARG A 74 -0.36 21.01 17.30
N ASP A 75 -0.32 22.14 16.59
CA ASP A 75 -0.50 23.46 17.22
C ASP A 75 -1.97 23.88 17.26
N CYS A 76 -2.73 23.71 16.17
CA CYS A 76 -4.14 24.08 16.12
C CYS A 76 -5.10 22.91 16.08
N HIS A 77 -4.60 21.68 15.99
CA HIS A 77 -5.36 20.41 15.99
C HIS A 77 -6.24 20.19 14.76
N LYS A 78 -6.11 20.99 13.72
CA LYS A 78 -6.87 20.77 12.49
C LYS A 78 -6.35 19.56 11.73
N VAL A 79 -7.28 18.71 11.27
CA VAL A 79 -6.98 17.56 10.42
C VAL A 79 -7.22 17.96 8.97
N MET A 80 -6.31 17.61 8.07
CA MET A 80 -6.42 17.96 6.66
C MET A 80 -5.81 16.88 5.77
N ILE A 81 -6.28 16.84 4.51
CA ILE A 81 -5.70 16.01 3.46
C ILE A 81 -4.69 16.86 2.70
N LYS A 82 -3.46 16.35 2.54
CA LYS A 82 -2.39 17.06 1.83
C LYS A 82 -2.09 16.36 0.51
N ASP A 83 -2.50 16.96 -0.58
CA ASP A 83 -2.24 16.44 -1.93
C ASP A 83 -1.09 17.17 -2.66
N ASP A 84 -0.67 18.30 -2.12
CA ASP A 84 0.39 19.14 -2.69
C ASP A 84 1.77 18.87 -2.12
N PHE A 85 1.86 18.01 -1.07
CA PHE A 85 3.09 17.71 -0.33
C PHE A 85 3.79 18.94 0.25
N VAL A 86 3.04 20.02 0.47
CA VAL A 86 3.50 21.20 1.18
C VAL A 86 3.14 21.02 2.66
N PHE A 87 4.14 20.82 3.51
CA PHE A 87 3.91 20.44 4.92
C PHE A 87 3.77 21.67 5.80
N ILE A 88 2.77 22.49 5.49
CA ILE A 88 2.43 23.70 6.24
C ILE A 88 0.93 23.63 6.53
N CYS A 89 0.55 23.92 7.79
CA CYS A 89 -0.87 23.94 8.15
C CYS A 89 -1.60 25.06 7.40
N GLU A 90 -2.66 24.68 6.70
CA GLU A 90 -3.47 25.60 5.93
C GLU A 90 -4.26 26.58 6.81
N ASN A 91 -4.43 26.23 8.10
CA ASN A 91 -5.19 27.05 9.04
C ASN A 91 -4.31 28.03 9.84
N CYS A 92 -3.18 27.56 10.38
CA CYS A 92 -2.34 28.40 11.27
C CYS A 92 -0.92 28.64 10.76
N GLY A 93 -0.53 28.04 9.64
CA GLY A 93 0.80 28.20 9.07
C GLY A 93 1.91 27.44 9.76
N SER A 94 1.61 26.61 10.75
CA SER A 94 2.59 25.78 11.45
C SER A 94 3.19 24.71 10.56
N THR A 95 4.44 24.34 10.80
CA THR A 95 5.08 23.18 10.17
C THR A 95 5.07 21.95 11.08
N ASN A 96 4.51 22.06 12.26
CA ASN A 96 4.45 20.96 13.22
C ASN A 96 3.26 20.05 12.95
N LEU A 97 3.39 19.20 11.93
CA LEU A 97 2.33 18.32 11.48
C LEU A 97 2.61 16.86 11.86
N GLU A 98 1.55 16.16 12.24
CA GLU A 98 1.57 14.74 12.55
C GLU A 98 0.88 13.97 11.43
N THR A 99 1.54 12.96 10.87
CA THR A 99 0.93 12.13 9.83
C THR A 99 -0.01 11.09 10.45
N LEU A 100 -1.24 11.01 9.95
CA LEU A 100 -2.24 10.06 10.41
C LEU A 100 -2.39 8.88 9.47
N GLU A 101 -2.38 9.11 8.16
CA GLU A 101 -2.52 8.08 7.14
C GLU A 101 -1.73 8.46 5.89
N GLY A 102 -1.50 7.48 5.02
CA GLY A 102 -0.94 7.73 3.70
C GLY A 102 0.56 7.52 3.60
N THR A 103 1.18 6.88 4.60
CA THR A 103 2.63 6.64 4.62
C THR A 103 3.00 5.19 4.37
N GLU A 104 2.04 4.27 4.37
CA GLU A 104 2.30 2.83 4.35
C GLU A 104 1.63 2.12 3.18
N MET A 105 2.17 0.95 2.84
CA MET A 105 1.52 -0.02 1.97
C MET A 105 0.97 -1.12 2.87
N ILE A 106 -0.34 -1.39 2.75
CA ILE A 106 -1.04 -2.34 3.61
C ILE A 106 -1.74 -3.39 2.76
N LEU A 107 -1.53 -4.66 3.08
CA LEU A 107 -2.31 -5.75 2.51
C LEU A 107 -3.68 -5.76 3.20
N GLU A 108 -4.71 -5.33 2.47
CA GLU A 108 -6.06 -5.22 3.03
C GLU A 108 -6.86 -6.52 2.92
N LYS A 109 -6.73 -7.19 1.78
CA LYS A 109 -7.54 -8.37 1.49
C LYS A 109 -6.82 -9.30 0.53
N MET A 110 -7.02 -10.59 0.71
CA MET A 110 -6.63 -11.56 -0.30
C MET A 110 -7.65 -12.71 -0.32
N ASP A 111 -7.96 -13.19 -1.50
CA ASP A 111 -8.84 -14.34 -1.69
C ASP A 111 -8.00 -15.52 -2.12
N ILE A 112 -8.13 -16.63 -1.42
CA ILE A 112 -7.35 -17.83 -1.67
C ILE A 112 -8.26 -19.05 -1.85
N GLU A 113 -7.77 -20.04 -2.59
CA GLU A 113 -8.38 -21.34 -2.68
C GLU A 113 -7.79 -22.23 -1.59
N ILE A 114 -8.65 -22.89 -0.84
CA ILE A 114 -8.24 -23.81 0.22
C ILE A 114 -8.37 -25.26 -0.20
#